data_b96ba0e82814219e00b562491604d13f
#
_entry.id   b96ba0e82814219e00b562491604d13f
#
_cell.length_a   1.000
_cell.length_b   1.000
_cell.length_c   1.000
_cell.angle_alpha   90.00
_cell.angle_beta   90.00
_cell.angle_gamma   90.00
#
_symmetry.space_group_name_H-M   'P 1'
#
loop_
_entity.id
_entity.type
_entity.pdbx_description
1 polymer ?
#
loop_
_entity_poly.entity_id
_entity_poly.type
_entity_poly.pdbx_seq_one_letter_code
_entity_poly.pdbx_strand_id
1 'polypeptide(L)'
;MPLRSPNTPRKPRILLVPPPELPVPAVQGGAVETLVTHLIRENERAGKLDLLCASIPDPEAAAQAQGLQHTKMLYVAQPRGVRRYYPMVFLERCFGVAAPYDPWYQKVQLSLALELPTPDLIVAEGGTLTQCSAISKMFGKRRCLAHLHGQTSCSHEMDAIYGGILALSEFIRDDYLKTSELDRKHAYILHNCIDTARFVPGPADAALRASLGFAPEDFVVLFCGRLEPDKGIHKLLEAMENIHDPRIKLLIVGSPFFGRTQQSPFLRKLEQQAETLGDRVRFTGYVPNDSMPEYYRLADLVCVPTLVEEAAGLVAGGAPGCGRPGVATPRGGR
;
A
#
# COMPACT_ATOMS: atom_id res chain seq x y z
N MET A 1 -0.51 0.79 39.34
CA MET A 1 -1.22 1.49 38.24
C MET A 1 -1.79 2.77 38.81
N PRO A 2 -1.45 3.95 38.30
CA PRO A 2 -2.10 5.18 38.73
C PRO A 2 -3.57 5.14 38.29
N LEU A 3 -4.47 5.41 39.22
CA LEU A 3 -5.90 5.53 38.99
C LEU A 3 -6.14 6.70 38.00
N ARG A 4 -6.70 6.41 36.84
CA ARG A 4 -7.13 7.45 35.88
C ARG A 4 -8.16 8.36 36.57
N SER A 5 -8.02 9.66 36.37
CA SER A 5 -9.05 10.60 36.80
C SER A 5 -10.37 10.29 36.08
N PRO A 6 -11.54 10.37 36.75
CA PRO A 6 -12.81 9.94 36.20
C PRO A 6 -13.33 10.76 35.00
N ASN A 7 -12.62 11.80 34.57
CA ASN A 7 -13.09 12.74 33.52
C ASN A 7 -12.25 12.74 32.23
N THR A 8 -11.30 11.82 32.04
CA THR A 8 -10.59 11.76 30.77
C THR A 8 -11.41 10.92 29.79
N PRO A 9 -11.89 11.47 28.65
CA PRO A 9 -12.64 10.69 27.67
C PRO A 9 -11.78 9.51 27.19
N ARG A 10 -12.41 8.33 27.09
CA ARG A 10 -11.75 7.13 26.56
C ARG A 10 -11.30 7.41 25.11
N LYS A 11 -10.05 7.03 24.79
CA LYS A 11 -9.58 7.07 23.40
C LYS A 11 -10.47 6.19 22.53
N PRO A 12 -10.81 6.62 21.30
CA PRO A 12 -11.51 5.77 20.34
C PRO A 12 -10.67 4.50 20.08
N ARG A 13 -11.32 3.35 20.08
CA ARG A 13 -10.70 2.06 19.78
C ARG A 13 -10.99 1.65 18.36
N ILE A 14 -9.97 1.52 17.55
CA ILE A 14 -10.09 1.21 16.13
C ILE A 14 -9.39 -0.10 15.83
N LEU A 15 -10.11 -1.00 15.14
CA LEU A 15 -9.54 -2.21 14.57
C LEU A 15 -9.16 -1.96 13.12
N LEU A 16 -7.90 -2.21 12.77
CA LEU A 16 -7.38 -2.27 11.41
C LEU A 16 -7.30 -3.74 10.96
N VAL A 17 -7.85 -4.04 9.79
CA VAL A 17 -7.85 -5.39 9.21
C VAL A 17 -7.18 -5.31 7.83
N PRO A 18 -5.85 -5.35 7.75
CA PRO A 18 -5.10 -5.43 6.50
C PRO A 18 -5.32 -6.78 5.80
N PRO A 19 -5.03 -6.87 4.48
CA PRO A 19 -5.00 -8.14 3.78
C PRO A 19 -3.99 -9.12 4.40
N PRO A 20 -4.31 -10.43 4.45
CA PRO A 20 -3.44 -11.40 5.11
C PRO A 20 -2.28 -11.94 4.25
N GLU A 21 -1.92 -11.26 3.16
CA GLU A 21 -0.85 -11.67 2.25
C GLU A 21 0.54 -11.31 2.80
N LEU A 22 0.66 -10.17 3.47
CA LEU A 22 1.91 -9.65 4.01
C LEU A 22 1.74 -9.24 5.48
N PRO A 23 2.83 -9.25 6.26
CA PRO A 23 2.77 -8.89 7.68
C PRO A 23 2.72 -7.38 7.91
N VAL A 24 2.12 -7.00 9.04
CA VAL A 24 2.19 -5.65 9.63
C VAL A 24 2.88 -5.75 10.99
N PRO A 25 3.89 -4.92 11.31
CA PRO A 25 4.56 -3.91 10.46
C PRO A 25 5.15 -4.45 9.16
N ALA A 26 5.25 -3.57 8.15
CA ALA A 26 5.61 -3.91 6.77
C ALA A 26 7.11 -4.21 6.62
N VAL A 27 7.54 -5.40 6.99
CA VAL A 27 8.94 -5.88 6.85
C VAL A 27 9.23 -6.49 5.47
N GLN A 28 8.18 -6.89 4.75
CA GLN A 28 8.31 -7.47 3.40
C GLN A 28 7.84 -6.50 2.30
N GLY A 29 7.56 -5.23 2.64
CA GLY A 29 6.96 -4.25 1.74
C GLY A 29 5.43 -4.36 1.70
N GLY A 30 4.84 -3.98 0.57
CA GLY A 30 3.38 -3.86 0.41
C GLY A 30 2.92 -2.41 0.67
N ALA A 31 2.10 -1.87 -0.25
CA ALA A 31 1.66 -0.49 -0.14
C ALA A 31 0.69 -0.29 1.02
N VAL A 32 -0.27 -1.21 1.18
CA VAL A 32 -1.28 -1.16 2.25
C VAL A 32 -0.61 -1.36 3.60
N GLU A 33 0.23 -2.38 3.73
CA GLU A 33 0.93 -2.70 4.98
C GLU A 33 1.88 -1.57 5.40
N THR A 34 2.52 -0.92 4.44
CA THR A 34 3.36 0.27 4.70
C THR A 34 2.53 1.44 5.22
N LEU A 35 1.38 1.73 4.62
CA LEU A 35 0.48 2.79 5.08
C LEU A 35 -0.07 2.50 6.48
N VAL A 36 -0.50 1.29 6.74
CA VAL A 36 -0.95 0.86 8.08
C VAL A 36 0.19 0.97 9.10
N THR A 37 1.41 0.59 8.72
CA THR A 37 2.60 0.75 9.59
C THR A 37 2.87 2.22 9.91
N HIS A 38 2.75 3.12 8.92
CA HIS A 38 2.90 4.55 9.15
C HIS A 38 1.80 5.08 10.08
N LEU A 39 0.55 4.67 9.90
CA LEU A 39 -0.56 5.04 10.79
C LEU A 39 -0.29 4.60 12.24
N ILE A 40 0.19 3.37 12.43
CA ILE A 40 0.58 2.86 13.75
C ILE A 40 1.68 3.74 14.34
N ARG A 41 2.78 4.00 13.61
CA ARG A 41 3.91 4.82 14.07
C ARG A 41 3.47 6.23 14.47
N GLU A 42 2.63 6.87 13.66
CA GLU A 42 2.11 8.20 13.98
C GLU A 42 1.17 8.18 15.20
N ASN A 43 0.35 7.14 15.34
CA ASN A 43 -0.46 7.00 16.54
C ASN A 43 0.37 6.76 17.80
N GLU A 44 1.48 6.00 17.72
CA GLU A 44 2.40 5.84 18.83
C GLU A 44 3.02 7.18 19.28
N ARG A 45 3.32 8.10 18.34
CA ARG A 45 3.81 9.45 18.65
C ARG A 45 2.70 10.35 19.24
N ALA A 46 1.50 10.29 18.66
CA ALA A 46 0.38 11.16 19.03
C ALA A 46 -0.41 10.66 20.25
N GLY A 47 -0.48 9.35 20.44
CA GLY A 47 -1.20 8.69 21.53
C GLY A 47 -2.70 8.96 21.55
N LYS A 48 -3.34 9.22 20.40
CA LYS A 48 -4.74 9.64 20.32
C LYS A 48 -5.73 8.49 20.23
N LEU A 49 -5.33 7.36 19.65
CA LEU A 49 -6.18 6.21 19.41
C LEU A 49 -5.71 5.00 20.22
N ASP A 50 -6.62 4.11 20.54
CA ASP A 50 -6.35 2.74 21.00
C ASP A 50 -6.51 1.82 19.79
N LEU A 51 -5.40 1.38 19.19
CA LEU A 51 -5.42 0.60 17.97
C LEU A 51 -5.36 -0.90 18.27
N LEU A 52 -6.17 -1.66 17.55
CA LEU A 52 -5.99 -3.09 17.32
C LEU A 52 -5.61 -3.28 15.85
N CYS A 53 -4.60 -4.08 15.56
CA CYS A 53 -4.23 -4.39 14.18
C CYS A 53 -4.12 -5.90 14.01
N ALA A 54 -4.95 -6.47 13.14
CA ALA A 54 -4.83 -7.86 12.75
C ALA A 54 -3.67 -8.04 11.75
N SER A 55 -2.88 -9.10 11.92
CA SER A 55 -1.77 -9.41 11.02
C SER A 55 -1.49 -10.91 11.00
N ILE A 56 -0.79 -11.35 9.96
CA ILE A 56 -0.18 -12.69 9.96
C ILE A 56 1.08 -12.68 10.84
N PRO A 57 1.42 -13.81 11.49
CA PRO A 57 2.62 -13.88 12.30
C PRO A 57 3.88 -13.85 11.42
N ASP A 58 4.80 -12.95 11.76
CA ASP A 58 6.11 -12.82 11.19
C ASP A 58 7.09 -12.39 12.30
N PRO A 59 8.28 -13.06 12.45
CA PRO A 59 9.19 -12.77 13.56
C PRO A 59 9.76 -11.37 13.55
N GLU A 60 10.08 -10.82 12.37
CA GLU A 60 10.64 -9.48 12.23
C GLU A 60 9.58 -8.41 12.50
N ALA A 61 8.36 -8.60 11.95
CA ALA A 61 7.24 -7.71 12.23
C ALA A 61 6.87 -7.72 13.72
N ALA A 62 6.89 -8.89 14.36
CA ALA A 62 6.67 -8.99 15.81
C ALA A 62 7.75 -8.29 16.62
N ALA A 63 9.01 -8.36 16.20
CA ALA A 63 10.12 -7.63 16.85
C ALA A 63 9.95 -6.11 16.71
N GLN A 64 9.56 -5.61 15.51
CA GLN A 64 9.29 -4.18 15.32
C GLN A 64 8.06 -3.68 16.09
N ALA A 65 7.12 -4.56 16.40
CA ALA A 65 5.94 -4.23 17.20
C ALA A 65 6.18 -4.28 18.72
N GLN A 66 7.35 -4.72 19.16
CA GLN A 66 7.69 -4.72 20.59
C GLN A 66 7.75 -3.30 21.13
N GLY A 67 7.09 -3.08 22.27
CA GLY A 67 7.10 -1.78 22.95
C GLY A 67 6.05 -0.78 22.45
N LEU A 68 5.19 -1.11 21.49
CA LEU A 68 4.03 -0.30 21.14
C LEU A 68 3.15 -0.06 22.37
N GLN A 69 2.77 1.20 22.62
CA GLN A 69 2.01 1.62 23.81
C GLN A 69 0.52 1.85 23.51
N HIS A 70 0.21 2.16 22.25
CA HIS A 70 -1.13 2.56 21.81
C HIS A 70 -1.71 1.61 20.76
N THR A 71 -0.96 0.57 20.41
CA THR A 71 -1.36 -0.42 19.41
C THR A 71 -1.15 -1.84 19.95
N LYS A 72 -2.21 -2.65 19.90
CA LYS A 72 -2.14 -4.09 20.17
C LYS A 72 -2.19 -4.85 18.85
N MET A 73 -1.15 -5.65 18.60
CA MET A 73 -1.13 -6.55 17.44
C MET A 73 -1.88 -7.84 17.74
N LEU A 74 -2.73 -8.25 16.80
CA LEU A 74 -3.47 -9.52 16.82
C LEU A 74 -2.89 -10.43 15.74
N TYR A 75 -1.88 -11.23 16.10
CA TYR A 75 -1.25 -12.15 15.16
C TYR A 75 -2.10 -13.40 14.99
N VAL A 76 -2.67 -13.57 13.80
CA VAL A 76 -3.54 -14.68 13.43
C VAL A 76 -2.89 -15.48 12.31
N ALA A 77 -2.49 -16.72 12.60
CA ALA A 77 -1.88 -17.59 11.60
C ALA A 77 -2.88 -17.97 10.50
N GLN A 78 -2.42 -17.89 9.25
CA GLN A 78 -3.18 -18.44 8.13
C GLN A 78 -3.40 -19.95 8.33
N PRO A 79 -4.57 -20.49 8.00
CA PRO A 79 -4.81 -21.91 8.13
C PRO A 79 -3.89 -22.68 7.16
N ARG A 80 -3.10 -23.60 7.71
CA ARG A 80 -2.27 -24.50 6.91
C ARG A 80 -3.18 -25.51 6.20
N GLY A 81 -3.11 -25.54 4.87
CA GLY A 81 -3.76 -26.55 4.06
C GLY A 81 -4.47 -26.03 2.83
N VAL A 82 -3.68 -25.73 1.80
CA VAL A 82 -4.13 -25.37 0.43
C VAL A 82 -5.14 -26.39 -0.12
N ARG A 83 -5.10 -27.66 0.29
CA ARG A 83 -6.02 -28.72 -0.16
C ARG A 83 -7.51 -28.50 0.17
N ARG A 84 -7.87 -27.72 1.19
CA ARG A 84 -9.26 -27.38 1.51
C ARG A 84 -9.76 -26.12 0.75
N TYR A 85 -8.85 -25.31 0.25
CA TYR A 85 -9.17 -24.07 -0.45
C TYR A 85 -9.50 -24.30 -1.94
N TYR A 86 -8.81 -25.23 -2.60
CA TYR A 86 -9.00 -25.51 -4.03
C TYR A 86 -10.43 -25.96 -4.44
N PRO A 87 -11.15 -26.79 -3.68
CA PRO A 87 -12.51 -27.13 -4.05
C PRO A 87 -13.46 -25.93 -4.00
N MET A 88 -13.24 -24.99 -3.07
CA MET A 88 -14.11 -23.81 -2.94
C MET A 88 -13.82 -22.76 -4.01
N VAL A 89 -12.56 -22.50 -4.32
CA VAL A 89 -12.17 -21.63 -5.45
C VAL A 89 -12.62 -22.23 -6.79
N PHE A 90 -12.61 -23.56 -6.90
CA PHE A 90 -13.13 -24.26 -8.06
C PHE A 90 -14.67 -24.10 -8.17
N LEU A 91 -15.40 -24.25 -7.08
CA LEU A 91 -16.84 -24.02 -7.02
C LEU A 91 -17.20 -22.56 -7.32
N GLU A 92 -16.44 -21.60 -6.80
CA GLU A 92 -16.60 -20.18 -7.10
C GLU A 92 -16.44 -19.90 -8.60
N ARG A 93 -15.38 -20.46 -9.23
CA ARG A 93 -15.16 -20.33 -10.69
C ARG A 93 -16.18 -21.05 -11.56
N CYS A 94 -16.67 -22.22 -11.11
CA CYS A 94 -17.60 -23.02 -11.92
C CYS A 94 -19.06 -22.64 -11.73
N PHE A 95 -19.46 -22.13 -10.59
CA PHE A 95 -20.86 -21.91 -10.23
C PHE A 95 -21.19 -20.46 -9.83
N GLY A 96 -20.20 -19.55 -9.86
CA GLY A 96 -20.40 -18.14 -9.50
C GLY A 96 -20.83 -17.91 -8.03
N VAL A 97 -20.67 -18.95 -7.20
CA VAL A 97 -20.99 -18.86 -5.77
C VAL A 97 -19.76 -18.32 -5.06
N ALA A 98 -19.81 -17.06 -4.64
CA ALA A 98 -18.73 -16.47 -3.85
C ALA A 98 -18.39 -17.38 -2.66
N ALA A 99 -17.11 -17.72 -2.51
CA ALA A 99 -16.65 -18.49 -1.35
C ALA A 99 -16.91 -17.66 -0.08
N PRO A 100 -17.91 -18.01 0.75
CA PRO A 100 -18.39 -17.13 1.81
C PRO A 100 -17.41 -17.00 2.99
N TYR A 101 -16.26 -17.65 2.95
CA TYR A 101 -15.41 -17.79 4.11
C TYR A 101 -13.92 -17.83 3.77
N ASP A 102 -13.18 -16.75 4.08
CA ASP A 102 -11.77 -16.87 4.35
C ASP A 102 -11.58 -17.29 5.83
N PRO A 103 -10.95 -18.45 6.07
CA PRO A 103 -10.72 -18.95 7.43
C PRO A 103 -9.89 -18.01 8.30
N TRP A 104 -9.07 -17.13 7.70
CA TRP A 104 -8.28 -16.15 8.43
C TRP A 104 -9.18 -15.07 9.06
N TYR A 105 -10.11 -14.49 8.31
CA TYR A 105 -11.05 -13.47 8.83
C TYR A 105 -11.96 -14.04 9.91
N GLN A 106 -12.34 -15.32 9.83
CA GLN A 106 -13.06 -15.99 10.92
C GLN A 106 -12.23 -16.12 12.21
N LYS A 107 -10.94 -16.46 12.08
CA LYS A 107 -10.04 -16.51 13.24
C LYS A 107 -9.83 -15.12 13.84
N VAL A 108 -9.72 -14.07 13.02
CA VAL A 108 -9.70 -12.69 13.49
C VAL A 108 -10.97 -12.40 14.28
N GLN A 109 -12.13 -12.71 13.74
CA GLN A 109 -13.42 -12.53 14.43
C GLN A 109 -13.44 -13.24 15.79
N LEU A 110 -13.01 -14.48 15.86
CA LEU A 110 -12.96 -15.25 17.12
C LEU A 110 -11.99 -14.63 18.12
N SER A 111 -10.83 -14.16 17.66
CA SER A 111 -9.86 -13.46 18.53
C SER A 111 -10.46 -12.18 19.09
N LEU A 112 -11.25 -11.45 18.29
CA LEU A 112 -11.92 -10.23 18.73
C LEU A 112 -13.06 -10.46 19.72
N ALA A 113 -13.68 -11.63 19.73
CA ALA A 113 -14.71 -11.96 20.70
C ALA A 113 -14.20 -11.97 22.15
N LEU A 114 -12.88 -12.13 22.32
CA LEU A 114 -12.19 -12.09 23.62
C LEU A 114 -11.63 -10.72 23.96
N GLU A 115 -11.69 -9.75 23.05
CA GLU A 115 -11.14 -8.39 23.24
C GLU A 115 -12.15 -7.45 23.90
N LEU A 116 -11.76 -6.87 25.03
CA LEU A 116 -12.55 -5.88 25.75
C LEU A 116 -11.71 -4.63 26.04
N PRO A 117 -12.26 -3.43 25.85
CA PRO A 117 -13.55 -3.12 25.26
C PRO A 117 -13.61 -3.44 23.77
N THR A 118 -14.82 -3.63 23.22
CA THR A 118 -15.02 -3.86 21.78
C THR A 118 -14.57 -2.64 20.95
N PRO A 119 -14.15 -2.82 19.70
CA PRO A 119 -13.82 -1.71 18.81
C PRO A 119 -15.00 -0.75 18.59
N ASP A 120 -14.72 0.54 18.57
CA ASP A 120 -15.70 1.56 18.22
C ASP A 120 -15.86 1.64 16.70
N LEU A 121 -14.76 1.41 15.96
CA LEU A 121 -14.69 1.40 14.51
C LEU A 121 -13.81 0.25 14.03
N ILE A 122 -14.14 -0.29 12.85
CA ILE A 122 -13.42 -1.35 12.18
C ILE A 122 -13.13 -0.88 10.76
N VAL A 123 -11.88 -0.91 10.36
CA VAL A 123 -11.43 -0.52 9.03
C VAL A 123 -10.83 -1.72 8.32
N ALA A 124 -11.48 -2.16 7.24
CA ALA A 124 -10.94 -3.17 6.33
C ALA A 124 -10.04 -2.47 5.33
N GLU A 125 -8.74 -2.79 5.36
CA GLU A 125 -7.68 -2.10 4.61
C GLU A 125 -7.47 -2.74 3.23
N GLY A 126 -8.43 -2.60 2.33
CA GLY A 126 -8.34 -3.20 1.00
C GLY A 126 -8.48 -4.72 0.98
N GLY A 127 -7.90 -5.36 -0.03
CA GLY A 127 -8.00 -6.82 -0.23
C GLY A 127 -9.39 -7.27 -0.65
N THR A 128 -9.79 -8.49 -0.27
CA THR A 128 -11.12 -9.03 -0.57
C THR A 128 -12.13 -8.56 0.47
N LEU A 129 -12.70 -7.39 0.26
CA LEU A 129 -13.56 -6.69 1.22
C LEU A 129 -14.81 -7.50 1.65
N THR A 130 -15.35 -8.37 0.79
CA THR A 130 -16.50 -9.23 1.13
C THR A 130 -16.22 -10.20 2.27
N GLN A 131 -14.97 -10.50 2.55
CA GLN A 131 -14.57 -11.44 3.60
C GLN A 131 -14.74 -10.87 5.03
N CYS A 132 -14.93 -9.57 5.19
CA CYS A 132 -15.24 -8.95 6.47
C CYS A 132 -16.70 -9.15 6.93
N SER A 133 -17.53 -9.89 6.20
CA SER A 133 -18.93 -10.15 6.50
C SER A 133 -19.15 -10.67 7.93
N ALA A 134 -18.33 -11.61 8.38
CA ALA A 134 -18.44 -12.19 9.74
C ALA A 134 -18.18 -11.15 10.84
N ILE A 135 -17.16 -10.29 10.63
CA ILE A 135 -16.80 -9.21 11.55
C ILE A 135 -17.94 -8.16 11.59
N SER A 136 -18.48 -7.80 10.43
CA SER A 136 -19.59 -6.85 10.33
C SER A 136 -20.87 -7.38 11.01
N LYS A 137 -21.18 -8.67 10.88
CA LYS A 137 -22.31 -9.29 11.60
C LYS A 137 -22.14 -9.26 13.12
N MET A 138 -20.91 -9.39 13.61
CA MET A 138 -20.63 -9.38 15.06
C MET A 138 -20.74 -7.97 15.66
N PHE A 139 -20.20 -6.96 15.00
CA PHE A 139 -20.07 -5.59 15.56
C PHE A 139 -21.08 -4.58 15.01
N GLY A 140 -21.77 -4.95 13.94
CA GLY A 140 -22.74 -4.12 13.24
C GLY A 140 -22.12 -3.31 12.09
N LYS A 141 -22.82 -3.29 10.96
CA LYS A 141 -22.43 -2.61 9.72
C LYS A 141 -21.97 -1.16 9.94
N ARG A 142 -22.65 -0.39 10.82
CA ARG A 142 -22.35 1.03 11.06
C ARG A 142 -20.95 1.29 11.62
N ARG A 143 -20.31 0.27 12.18
CA ARG A 143 -18.94 0.36 12.71
C ARG A 143 -17.89 -0.08 11.70
N CYS A 144 -18.30 -0.62 10.55
CA CYS A 144 -17.38 -1.16 9.55
C CYS A 144 -17.22 -0.19 8.39
N LEU A 145 -15.98 0.21 8.11
CA LEU A 145 -15.59 1.00 6.96
C LEU A 145 -14.70 0.17 6.04
N ALA A 146 -14.90 0.30 4.73
CA ALA A 146 -13.96 -0.21 3.74
C ALA A 146 -12.97 0.90 3.35
N HIS A 147 -11.67 0.67 3.50
CA HIS A 147 -10.64 1.56 2.99
C HIS A 147 -10.22 1.11 1.59
N LEU A 148 -10.54 1.93 0.60
CA LEU A 148 -10.37 1.61 -0.81
C LEU A 148 -9.00 2.08 -1.29
N HIS A 149 -8.05 1.14 -1.40
CA HIS A 149 -6.69 1.41 -1.89
C HIS A 149 -6.55 1.37 -3.41
N GLY A 150 -7.62 1.11 -4.13
CA GLY A 150 -7.69 1.05 -5.59
C GLY A 150 -9.12 1.19 -6.08
N GLN A 151 -9.29 1.20 -7.41
CA GLN A 151 -10.61 1.11 -8.00
C GLN A 151 -11.29 -0.19 -7.57
N THR A 152 -12.48 -0.05 -7.06
CA THR A 152 -13.27 -1.16 -6.53
C THR A 152 -14.74 -0.91 -6.87
N SER A 153 -15.33 -1.77 -7.67
CA SER A 153 -16.77 -1.75 -7.89
C SER A 153 -17.47 -2.32 -6.67
N CYS A 154 -18.47 -1.61 -6.17
CA CYS A 154 -19.29 -2.11 -5.09
C CYS A 154 -20.18 -3.26 -5.55
N SER A 155 -20.28 -4.31 -4.76
CA SER A 155 -21.30 -5.34 -4.89
C SER A 155 -22.40 -5.13 -3.87
N HIS A 156 -23.58 -5.67 -4.12
CA HIS A 156 -24.69 -5.69 -3.14
C HIS A 156 -24.24 -6.31 -1.78
N GLU A 157 -23.34 -7.30 -1.84
CA GLU A 157 -22.76 -7.90 -0.64
C GLU A 157 -21.90 -6.89 0.15
N MET A 158 -21.11 -6.06 -0.53
CA MET A 158 -20.31 -5.03 0.12
C MET A 158 -21.19 -3.96 0.77
N ASP A 159 -22.28 -3.56 0.12
CA ASP A 159 -23.25 -2.65 0.71
C ASP A 159 -23.93 -3.24 1.97
N ALA A 160 -24.05 -4.55 2.07
CA ALA A 160 -24.54 -5.22 3.29
C ALA A 160 -23.51 -5.22 4.44
N ILE A 161 -22.20 -5.15 4.14
CA ILE A 161 -21.11 -5.27 5.11
C ILE A 161 -20.70 -3.91 5.70
N TYR A 162 -20.60 -2.88 4.86
CA TYR A 162 -20.00 -1.60 5.25
C TYR A 162 -21.04 -0.49 5.46
N GLY A 163 -20.89 0.25 6.55
CA GLY A 163 -21.66 1.45 6.83
C GLY A 163 -21.06 2.72 6.26
N GLY A 164 -19.85 2.65 5.69
CA GLY A 164 -19.15 3.74 5.03
C GLY A 164 -17.87 3.28 4.38
N ILE A 165 -17.23 4.21 3.67
CA ILE A 165 -15.94 4.00 3.02
C ILE A 165 -14.94 5.10 3.37
N LEU A 166 -13.66 4.75 3.34
CA LEU A 166 -12.52 5.65 3.23
C LEU A 166 -11.95 5.49 1.83
N ALA A 167 -11.87 6.56 1.05
CA ALA A 167 -11.33 6.54 -0.30
C ALA A 167 -10.06 7.40 -0.37
N LEU A 168 -9.05 6.96 -1.13
CA LEU A 168 -7.78 7.67 -1.25
C LEU A 168 -7.89 8.99 -2.03
N SER A 169 -8.93 9.14 -2.83
CA SER A 169 -9.18 10.33 -3.65
C SER A 169 -10.67 10.48 -3.97
N GLU A 170 -11.06 11.66 -4.46
CA GLU A 170 -12.40 11.89 -4.97
C GLU A 170 -12.75 10.95 -6.13
N PHE A 171 -11.75 10.67 -7.00
CA PHE A 171 -11.91 9.74 -8.11
C PHE A 171 -12.31 8.34 -7.60
N ILE A 172 -11.63 7.77 -6.62
CA ILE A 172 -11.94 6.45 -6.03
C ILE A 172 -13.29 6.47 -5.33
N ARG A 173 -13.61 7.53 -4.57
CA ARG A 173 -14.91 7.68 -3.91
C ARG A 173 -16.04 7.67 -4.93
N ASP A 174 -15.92 8.52 -5.94
CA ASP A 174 -16.99 8.73 -6.91
C ASP A 174 -17.16 7.53 -7.84
N ASP A 175 -16.08 6.81 -8.13
CA ASP A 175 -16.13 5.56 -8.88
C ASP A 175 -16.86 4.45 -8.09
N TYR A 176 -16.55 4.28 -6.81
CA TYR A 176 -17.25 3.34 -5.94
C TYR A 176 -18.75 3.64 -5.81
N LEU A 177 -19.11 4.92 -5.65
CA LEU A 177 -20.50 5.34 -5.49
C LEU A 177 -21.36 5.16 -6.74
N LYS A 178 -20.78 4.93 -7.93
CA LYS A 178 -21.55 4.60 -9.14
C LYS A 178 -22.32 3.27 -9.03
N THR A 179 -21.80 2.36 -8.21
CA THR A 179 -22.33 0.99 -8.07
C THR A 179 -22.81 0.67 -6.65
N SER A 180 -22.68 1.60 -5.71
CA SER A 180 -23.05 1.44 -4.30
C SER A 180 -24.34 2.18 -3.97
N GLU A 181 -25.13 1.61 -3.07
CA GLU A 181 -26.30 2.25 -2.45
C GLU A 181 -25.91 3.18 -1.26
N LEU A 182 -24.61 3.32 -0.97
CA LEU A 182 -24.12 4.11 0.14
C LEU A 182 -24.39 5.61 -0.08
N ASP A 183 -24.95 6.27 0.93
CA ASP A 183 -25.08 7.73 0.93
C ASP A 183 -23.70 8.40 0.96
N ARG A 184 -23.47 9.38 0.06
CA ARG A 184 -22.21 10.12 -0.08
C ARG A 184 -21.68 10.71 1.24
N LYS A 185 -22.56 11.04 2.18
CA LYS A 185 -22.16 11.55 3.52
C LYS A 185 -21.37 10.52 4.35
N HIS A 186 -21.41 9.23 3.99
CA HIS A 186 -20.66 8.15 4.61
C HIS A 186 -19.46 7.71 3.78
N ALA A 187 -19.11 8.46 2.73
CA ALA A 187 -17.96 8.23 1.86
C ALA A 187 -16.92 9.34 2.11
N TYR A 188 -15.93 9.03 2.92
CA TYR A 188 -14.90 9.96 3.38
C TYR A 188 -13.67 9.88 2.48
N ILE A 189 -12.92 10.99 2.38
CA ILE A 189 -11.61 11.01 1.72
C ILE A 189 -10.53 10.93 2.81
N LEU A 190 -9.63 9.98 2.63
CA LEU A 190 -8.41 9.82 3.44
C LEU A 190 -7.24 9.66 2.47
N HIS A 191 -6.57 10.77 2.15
CA HIS A 191 -5.44 10.75 1.24
C HIS A 191 -4.27 9.94 1.81
N ASN A 192 -3.58 9.24 0.90
CA ASN A 192 -2.29 8.65 1.25
C ASN A 192 -1.30 9.75 1.65
N CYS A 193 -0.45 9.44 2.60
CA CYS A 193 0.61 10.33 3.08
C CYS A 193 1.98 9.66 2.96
N ILE A 194 3.02 10.50 3.02
CA ILE A 194 4.42 10.09 3.13
C ILE A 194 4.96 10.54 4.49
N ASP A 195 5.98 9.87 4.97
CA ASP A 195 6.70 10.29 6.18
C ASP A 195 7.56 11.52 5.88
N THR A 196 7.04 12.71 6.22
CA THR A 196 7.71 14.00 5.98
C THR A 196 8.93 14.24 6.86
N ALA A 197 9.20 13.38 7.83
CA ALA A 197 10.46 13.40 8.58
C ALA A 197 11.59 12.70 7.80
N ARG A 198 11.25 11.82 6.86
CA ARG A 198 12.19 11.05 6.05
C ARG A 198 12.28 11.57 4.62
N PHE A 199 11.14 11.82 3.98
CA PHE A 199 11.07 12.43 2.66
C PHE A 199 11.24 13.95 2.81
N VAL A 200 12.47 14.38 2.91
CA VAL A 200 12.86 15.79 3.07
C VAL A 200 13.81 16.21 1.96
N PRO A 201 13.78 17.47 1.52
CA PRO A 201 14.77 18.01 0.60
C PRO A 201 16.18 17.87 1.17
N GLY A 202 17.14 17.64 0.28
CA GLY A 202 18.54 17.48 0.69
C GLY A 202 19.46 17.27 -0.52
N PRO A 203 20.78 17.29 -0.31
CA PRO A 203 21.73 16.99 -1.35
C PRO A 203 21.61 15.53 -1.81
N ALA A 204 21.99 15.28 -3.05
CA ALA A 204 22.18 13.93 -3.55
C ALA A 204 23.39 13.30 -2.85
N ASP A 205 23.30 12.01 -2.54
CA ASP A 205 24.48 11.24 -2.09
C ASP A 205 25.40 10.99 -3.28
N ALA A 206 26.57 11.63 -3.27
CA ALA A 206 27.57 11.53 -4.32
C ALA A 206 28.16 10.11 -4.45
N ALA A 207 28.29 9.38 -3.33
CA ALA A 207 28.78 8.00 -3.35
C ALA A 207 27.75 7.05 -3.97
N LEU A 208 26.47 7.18 -3.61
CA LEU A 208 25.39 6.43 -4.25
C LEU A 208 25.31 6.76 -5.75
N ARG A 209 25.39 8.05 -6.11
CA ARG A 209 25.37 8.50 -7.51
C ARG A 209 26.50 7.86 -8.33
N ALA A 210 27.73 7.90 -7.81
CA ALA A 210 28.90 7.28 -8.43
C ALA A 210 28.80 5.76 -8.52
N SER A 211 28.27 5.09 -7.48
CA SER A 211 28.09 3.64 -7.47
C SER A 211 27.09 3.17 -8.53
N LEU A 212 26.14 4.00 -8.91
CA LEU A 212 25.18 3.76 -9.98
C LEU A 212 25.77 4.10 -11.38
N GLY A 213 26.98 4.63 -11.44
CA GLY A 213 27.69 4.96 -12.67
C GLY A 213 27.24 6.29 -13.29
N PHE A 214 26.64 7.21 -12.52
CA PHE A 214 26.24 8.55 -12.98
C PHE A 214 27.33 9.58 -12.68
N ALA A 215 27.66 10.38 -13.68
CA ALA A 215 28.58 11.52 -13.54
C ALA A 215 27.87 12.71 -12.85
N PRO A 216 28.65 13.64 -12.27
CA PRO A 216 28.05 14.82 -11.61
C PRO A 216 27.18 15.68 -12.55
N GLU A 217 27.55 15.74 -13.84
CA GLU A 217 26.85 16.51 -14.89
C GLU A 217 25.66 15.79 -15.53
N ASP A 218 25.43 14.51 -15.20
CA ASP A 218 24.29 13.77 -15.74
C ASP A 218 22.96 14.31 -15.19
N PHE A 219 21.94 14.33 -16.03
CA PHE A 219 20.57 14.60 -15.64
C PHE A 219 19.83 13.29 -15.44
N VAL A 220 19.53 12.96 -14.20
CA VAL A 220 18.95 11.66 -13.82
C VAL A 220 17.43 11.73 -13.72
N VAL A 221 16.75 11.01 -14.60
CA VAL A 221 15.31 10.74 -14.53
C VAL A 221 15.09 9.49 -13.71
N LEU A 222 14.29 9.57 -12.64
CA LEU A 222 13.93 8.44 -11.79
C LEU A 222 12.55 7.90 -12.16
N PHE A 223 12.48 6.62 -12.42
CA PHE A 223 11.25 5.82 -12.30
C PHE A 223 11.35 4.96 -11.05
N CYS A 224 10.30 4.91 -10.23
CA CYS A 224 10.21 3.92 -9.15
C CYS A 224 8.82 3.29 -9.09
N GLY A 225 8.78 1.97 -8.84
CA GLY A 225 7.55 1.21 -8.77
C GLY A 225 7.68 -0.24 -9.21
N ARG A 226 6.56 -0.95 -9.25
CA ARG A 226 6.52 -2.32 -9.79
C ARG A 226 6.83 -2.30 -11.29
N LEU A 227 7.64 -3.25 -11.74
CA LEU A 227 7.99 -3.38 -13.16
C LEU A 227 6.92 -4.22 -13.86
N GLU A 228 5.76 -3.59 -14.09
CA GLU A 228 4.58 -4.15 -14.75
C GLU A 228 4.13 -3.27 -15.91
N PRO A 229 3.44 -3.84 -16.92
CA PRO A 229 3.01 -3.09 -18.11
C PRO A 229 2.15 -1.87 -17.80
N ASP A 230 1.30 -1.96 -16.80
CA ASP A 230 0.38 -0.90 -16.36
C ASP A 230 1.12 0.35 -15.82
N LYS A 231 2.35 0.20 -15.34
CA LYS A 231 3.19 1.30 -14.84
C LYS A 231 3.91 2.08 -15.94
N GLY A 232 3.83 1.63 -17.18
CA GLY A 232 4.26 2.40 -18.37
C GLY A 232 5.77 2.54 -18.54
N ILE A 233 6.59 1.76 -17.82
CA ILE A 233 8.06 1.85 -17.89
C ILE A 233 8.59 1.61 -19.31
N HIS A 234 7.97 0.72 -20.09
CA HIS A 234 8.35 0.49 -21.49
C HIS A 234 8.13 1.74 -22.35
N LYS A 235 7.11 2.56 -22.04
CA LYS A 235 6.89 3.85 -22.73
C LYS A 235 7.95 4.90 -22.35
N LEU A 236 8.46 4.83 -21.14
CA LEU A 236 9.57 5.70 -20.74
C LEU A 236 10.88 5.29 -21.44
N LEU A 237 11.15 4.00 -21.61
CA LEU A 237 12.28 3.51 -22.41
C LEU A 237 12.14 3.94 -23.88
N GLU A 238 10.96 3.80 -24.51
CA GLU A 238 10.69 4.30 -25.87
C GLU A 238 10.95 5.83 -25.98
N ALA A 239 10.59 6.59 -24.95
CA ALA A 239 10.88 8.02 -24.92
C ALA A 239 12.38 8.30 -24.82
N MET A 240 13.13 7.51 -24.03
CA MET A 240 14.58 7.64 -23.92
C MET A 240 15.31 7.35 -25.23
N GLU A 241 14.78 6.47 -26.10
CA GLU A 241 15.33 6.22 -27.44
C GLU A 241 15.29 7.47 -28.33
N ASN A 242 14.30 8.34 -28.15
CA ASN A 242 14.13 9.59 -28.89
C ASN A 242 14.91 10.76 -28.30
N ILE A 243 15.53 10.61 -27.13
CA ILE A 243 16.37 11.62 -26.50
C ILE A 243 17.82 11.33 -26.86
N HIS A 244 18.49 12.28 -27.55
CA HIS A 244 19.85 12.08 -28.05
C HIS A 244 20.96 12.67 -27.16
N ASP A 245 20.61 13.43 -26.10
CA ASP A 245 21.62 13.93 -25.16
C ASP A 245 22.11 12.77 -24.26
N PRO A 246 23.40 12.39 -24.35
CA PRO A 246 23.96 11.27 -23.59
C PRO A 246 24.02 11.52 -22.09
N ARG A 247 23.87 12.77 -21.63
CA ARG A 247 23.86 13.13 -20.22
C ARG A 247 22.50 12.83 -19.56
N ILE A 248 21.44 12.63 -20.34
CA ILE A 248 20.13 12.26 -19.80
C ILE A 248 20.15 10.75 -19.53
N LYS A 249 20.09 10.40 -18.26
CA LYS A 249 20.13 9.04 -17.72
C LYS A 249 18.79 8.65 -17.12
N LEU A 250 18.48 7.37 -17.17
CA LEU A 250 17.26 6.81 -16.56
C LEU A 250 17.64 5.83 -15.45
N LEU A 251 17.19 6.11 -14.25
CA LEU A 251 17.30 5.23 -13.09
C LEU A 251 15.97 4.53 -12.85
N ILE A 252 15.96 3.21 -12.92
CA ILE A 252 14.78 2.37 -12.73
C ILE A 252 14.93 1.65 -11.40
N VAL A 253 14.10 2.05 -10.43
CA VAL A 253 14.05 1.46 -9.09
C VAL A 253 12.80 0.64 -8.94
N GLY A 254 12.95 -0.66 -8.71
CA GLY A 254 11.82 -1.56 -8.50
C GLY A 254 12.05 -2.96 -9.06
N SER A 255 11.08 -3.82 -8.81
CA SER A 255 11.05 -5.20 -9.30
C SER A 255 9.63 -5.62 -9.67
N PRO A 256 9.44 -6.74 -10.41
CA PRO A 256 8.11 -7.26 -10.70
C PRO A 256 7.33 -7.68 -9.44
N PHE A 257 8.04 -8.07 -8.38
CA PHE A 257 7.44 -8.57 -7.12
C PHE A 257 8.07 -7.88 -5.91
N PHE A 258 7.28 -7.68 -4.86
CA PHE A 258 7.76 -7.10 -3.60
C PHE A 258 8.81 -7.99 -2.94
N GLY A 259 9.98 -7.42 -2.60
CA GLY A 259 11.04 -8.08 -1.84
C GLY A 259 11.67 -9.32 -2.48
N ARG A 260 11.41 -9.61 -3.75
CA ARG A 260 11.93 -10.80 -4.46
C ARG A 260 12.58 -10.43 -5.78
N THR A 261 13.77 -10.94 -5.99
CA THR A 261 14.48 -10.91 -7.29
C THR A 261 13.93 -12.02 -8.19
N GLN A 262 12.69 -11.88 -8.66
CA GLN A 262 12.11 -12.87 -9.56
C GLN A 262 12.05 -12.30 -10.97
N GLN A 263 12.56 -13.04 -11.94
CA GLN A 263 12.50 -12.71 -13.36
C GLN A 263 11.07 -12.87 -13.88
N SER A 264 10.59 -11.88 -14.63
CA SER A 264 9.33 -11.98 -15.36
C SER A 264 9.57 -11.85 -16.87
N PRO A 265 8.66 -12.37 -17.72
CA PRO A 265 8.77 -12.16 -19.17
C PRO A 265 8.79 -10.67 -19.55
N PHE A 266 8.09 -9.83 -18.79
CA PHE A 266 8.06 -8.38 -19.02
C PHE A 266 9.38 -7.71 -18.62
N LEU A 267 9.97 -8.10 -17.49
CA LEU A 267 11.30 -7.60 -17.09
C LEU A 267 12.36 -7.90 -18.14
N ARG A 268 12.38 -9.12 -18.67
CA ARG A 268 13.32 -9.48 -19.76
C ARG A 268 13.15 -8.60 -20.99
N LYS A 269 11.91 -8.26 -21.37
CA LYS A 269 11.66 -7.32 -22.48
C LYS A 269 12.17 -5.92 -22.19
N LEU A 270 12.01 -5.43 -20.95
CA LEU A 270 12.52 -4.13 -20.54
C LEU A 270 14.06 -4.11 -20.57
N GLU A 271 14.71 -5.17 -20.08
CA GLU A 271 16.18 -5.31 -20.11
C GLU A 271 16.69 -5.31 -21.55
N GLN A 272 16.07 -6.08 -22.46
CA GLN A 272 16.41 -6.09 -23.89
C GLN A 272 16.21 -4.70 -24.55
N GLN A 273 15.12 -4.01 -24.25
CA GLN A 273 14.90 -2.65 -24.75
C GLN A 273 15.95 -1.68 -24.22
N ALA A 274 16.35 -1.83 -22.95
CA ALA A 274 17.36 -0.98 -22.34
C ALA A 274 18.78 -1.22 -22.89
N GLU A 275 19.08 -2.42 -23.45
CA GLU A 275 20.38 -2.71 -24.07
C GLU A 275 20.72 -1.71 -25.19
N THR A 276 19.74 -1.24 -25.97
CA THR A 276 19.94 -0.23 -27.01
C THR A 276 20.35 1.13 -26.48
N LEU A 277 20.04 1.42 -25.23
CA LEU A 277 20.33 2.65 -24.51
C LEU A 277 21.66 2.61 -23.75
N GLY A 278 22.25 1.41 -23.60
CA GLY A 278 23.57 1.20 -23.01
C GLY A 278 23.71 1.74 -21.58
N ASP A 279 24.70 2.61 -21.37
CA ASP A 279 24.99 3.21 -20.06
C ASP A 279 24.00 4.26 -19.60
N ARG A 280 23.07 4.66 -20.47
CA ARG A 280 22.04 5.64 -20.12
C ARG A 280 20.92 5.10 -19.22
N VAL A 281 20.82 3.78 -19.03
CA VAL A 281 19.80 3.13 -18.21
C VAL A 281 20.44 2.29 -17.11
N ARG A 282 19.94 2.44 -15.89
CA ARG A 282 20.35 1.62 -14.73
C ARG A 282 19.13 1.06 -14.03
N PHE A 283 19.18 -0.25 -13.75
CA PHE A 283 18.21 -0.96 -12.92
C PHE A 283 18.84 -1.23 -11.55
N THR A 284 18.14 -0.93 -10.47
CA THR A 284 18.59 -1.27 -9.10
C THR A 284 18.00 -2.57 -8.59
N GLY A 285 16.90 -3.03 -9.18
CA GLY A 285 16.04 -4.01 -8.55
C GLY A 285 15.22 -3.41 -7.40
N TYR A 286 14.75 -4.25 -6.49
CA TYR A 286 13.97 -3.81 -5.33
C TYR A 286 14.86 -3.00 -4.36
N VAL A 287 14.35 -1.85 -3.96
CA VAL A 287 14.93 -1.00 -2.93
C VAL A 287 13.92 -0.88 -1.78
N PRO A 288 14.32 -1.12 -0.53
CA PRO A 288 13.43 -0.93 0.62
C PRO A 288 12.90 0.51 0.70
N ASN A 289 11.64 0.66 1.11
CA ASN A 289 11.01 1.98 1.19
C ASN A 289 11.79 2.96 2.11
N ASP A 290 12.49 2.42 3.09
CA ASP A 290 13.30 3.20 4.02
C ASP A 290 14.51 3.88 3.36
N SER A 291 15.03 3.33 2.27
CA SER A 291 16.12 3.88 1.48
C SER A 291 15.66 4.77 0.31
N MET A 292 14.36 4.76 -0.02
CA MET A 292 13.83 5.51 -1.16
C MET A 292 14.12 7.02 -1.16
N PRO A 293 14.13 7.74 0.00
CA PRO A 293 14.45 9.17 0.01
C PRO A 293 15.80 9.51 -0.63
N GLU A 294 16.81 8.64 -0.52
CA GLU A 294 18.13 8.85 -1.11
C GLU A 294 18.07 8.79 -2.63
N TYR A 295 17.29 7.86 -3.20
CA TYR A 295 17.07 7.74 -4.63
C TYR A 295 16.27 8.91 -5.20
N TYR A 296 15.28 9.41 -4.45
CA TYR A 296 14.57 10.64 -4.83
C TYR A 296 15.52 11.84 -4.85
N ARG A 297 16.33 12.03 -3.80
CA ARG A 297 17.29 13.14 -3.74
C ARG A 297 18.39 13.07 -4.80
N LEU A 298 18.73 11.86 -5.27
CA LEU A 298 19.70 11.66 -6.35
C LEU A 298 19.16 12.12 -7.72
N ALA A 299 17.85 11.98 -7.94
CA ALA A 299 17.22 12.31 -9.21
C ALA A 299 17.08 13.82 -9.42
N ASP A 300 17.09 14.24 -10.68
CA ASP A 300 16.77 15.60 -11.12
C ASP A 300 15.29 15.75 -11.49
N LEU A 301 14.67 14.64 -11.96
CA LEU A 301 13.26 14.53 -12.33
C LEU A 301 12.71 13.17 -11.93
N VAL A 302 11.49 13.12 -11.42
CA VAL A 302 10.77 11.84 -11.19
C VAL A 302 9.68 11.70 -12.26
N CYS A 303 9.66 10.55 -12.94
CA CYS A 303 8.69 10.26 -13.98
C CYS A 303 7.76 9.12 -13.54
N VAL A 304 6.44 9.37 -13.65
CA VAL A 304 5.37 8.41 -13.30
C VAL A 304 4.46 8.20 -14.52
N PRO A 305 4.89 7.36 -15.49
CA PRO A 305 4.26 7.23 -16.80
C PRO A 305 3.11 6.21 -16.82
N THR A 306 2.37 6.06 -15.72
CA THR A 306 1.32 5.03 -15.59
C THR A 306 0.31 5.05 -16.73
N LEU A 307 -0.14 3.87 -17.15
CA LEU A 307 -1.12 3.69 -18.23
C LEU A 307 -2.53 3.42 -17.71
N VAL A 308 -2.68 3.18 -16.41
CA VAL A 308 -3.95 2.91 -15.74
C VAL A 308 -4.36 4.05 -14.83
N GLU A 309 -5.62 4.07 -14.44
CA GLU A 309 -6.13 5.00 -13.44
C GLU A 309 -5.53 4.67 -12.07
N GLU A 310 -4.78 5.61 -11.51
CA GLU A 310 -4.14 5.45 -10.19
C GLU A 310 -5.06 5.95 -9.08
N ALA A 311 -5.07 5.22 -7.97
CA ALA A 311 -5.91 5.60 -6.83
C ALA A 311 -5.40 6.88 -6.14
N ALA A 312 -4.08 7.00 -5.91
CA ALA A 312 -3.48 8.13 -5.20
C ALA A 312 -2.00 8.40 -5.52
N GLY A 313 -1.30 7.48 -6.19
CA GLY A 313 0.08 7.69 -6.67
C GLY A 313 1.10 8.04 -5.58
N LEU A 314 1.36 7.15 -4.61
CA LEU A 314 2.37 7.36 -3.53
C LEU A 314 3.74 7.81 -4.06
N VAL A 315 4.17 7.27 -5.20
CA VAL A 315 5.42 7.64 -5.87
C VAL A 315 5.45 9.13 -6.23
N ALA A 316 4.31 9.66 -6.70
CA ALA A 316 4.20 11.08 -7.04
C ALA A 316 4.36 11.98 -5.80
N GLY A 317 3.99 11.51 -4.61
CA GLY A 317 4.18 12.25 -3.35
C GLY A 317 5.65 12.29 -2.88
N GLY A 318 6.42 11.24 -3.14
CA GLY A 318 7.84 11.16 -2.74
C GLY A 318 8.73 12.20 -3.40
N ALA A 319 8.46 12.55 -4.66
CA ALA A 319 9.22 13.54 -5.41
C ALA A 319 9.19 14.93 -4.76
N PRO A 320 8.03 15.59 -4.57
CA PRO A 320 7.97 16.90 -3.92
C PRO A 320 8.42 16.84 -2.47
N GLY A 321 8.18 15.73 -1.73
CA GLY A 321 8.69 15.54 -0.39
C GLY A 321 10.20 15.66 -0.31
N CYS A 322 10.93 15.15 -1.31
CA CYS A 322 12.39 15.26 -1.42
C CYS A 322 12.85 16.52 -2.20
N GLY A 323 11.96 17.46 -2.52
CA GLY A 323 12.26 18.69 -3.25
C GLY A 323 12.58 18.47 -4.73
N ARG A 324 12.07 17.39 -5.35
CA ARG A 324 12.31 17.08 -6.76
C ARG A 324 11.05 17.29 -7.59
N PRO A 325 11.20 17.86 -8.82
CA PRO A 325 10.08 17.97 -9.75
C PRO A 325 9.62 16.58 -10.21
N GLY A 326 8.33 16.45 -10.50
CA GLY A 326 7.75 15.21 -11.02
C GLY A 326 6.91 15.46 -12.26
N VAL A 327 6.96 14.51 -13.20
CA VAL A 327 6.07 14.43 -14.36
C VAL A 327 5.26 13.15 -14.25
N ALA A 328 3.96 13.26 -14.32
CA ALA A 328 3.05 12.12 -14.26
C ALA A 328 1.99 12.21 -15.35
N THR A 329 1.52 11.06 -15.83
CA THR A 329 0.33 11.02 -16.69
C THR A 329 -0.90 11.44 -15.89
N PRO A 330 -1.80 12.28 -16.42
CA PRO A 330 -2.99 12.76 -15.72
C PRO A 330 -4.07 11.66 -15.71
N ARG A 331 -3.92 10.68 -14.82
CA ARG A 331 -4.85 9.54 -14.71
C ARG A 331 -5.25 9.30 -13.26
N GLY A 332 -6.56 9.07 -13.02
CA GLY A 332 -7.14 8.74 -11.72
C GLY A 332 -7.13 9.88 -10.71
N GLY A 333 -6.82 9.57 -9.47
CA GLY A 333 -6.87 10.47 -8.31
C GLY A 333 -5.63 11.32 -8.07
N ARG A 334 -4.93 11.72 -9.13
CA ARG A 334 -3.72 12.57 -9.03
C ARG A 334 -4.04 14.03 -9.20
#